data_b2e4c1c7df419d84d55419fd40c7ae41
#
_entry.id   b2e4c1c7df419d84d55419fd40c7ae41
#
_cell.length_a   1.000
_cell.length_b   1.000
_cell.length_c   1.000
_cell.angle_alpha   90.00
_cell.angle_beta   90.00
_cell.angle_gamma   90.00
#
_symmetry.space_group_name_H-M   'P 1'
#
loop_
_entity.id
_entity.type
_entity.pdbx_description
1 polymer ?
#
loop_
_entity_poly.entity_id
_entity_poly.type
_entity_poly.pdbx_seq_one_letter_code
_entity_poly.pdbx_strand_id
1 'polypeptide(L)'
;GLGAPRAFFTPLLRKIRVPNTSYGEDYALGLAFSREYRIGRIYDVLYLCRRWEGNSDAALSIEKQNQNNSYKDSLRTLEIRKRQALLRHPLSWEDAAPAASAETFIRHQLDTWPLARKNHEALAHVQTRTLSLGANDITVQFNPARAVSTCAKVDKASIAARPCFLCLSHKPEEQESVRIQLDEPFSLRLNPYPILPGHLTISTESHQWQTLADKTSRRLPERLVDWLEKHFASGYTVFYNGAKCGASAPDHFHFQAVRQEDVPLIRQWEKLMSTAVEKGFEPLSDGKSCIAYDIEGYFCPIRAFITQGGLATGVRLIDSYLHSLPLHEGETEPRYNLFAWNDPRYGFVTVYIPRTAHRPQCYTAEGDAQLIVSPGALDMAGILVTAREEDFQKLDADTLRQIYHEVTH
;
A
#
# COMPACT_ATOMS: atom_id res chain seq x y z
N GLY A 1 25.30 -16.69 -31.26
CA GLY A 1 25.86 -15.39 -31.58
C GLY A 1 24.82 -14.32 -31.79
N LEU A 2 25.06 -13.16 -31.25
CA LEU A 2 24.16 -12.00 -31.35
C LEU A 2 24.38 -11.18 -32.63
N GLY A 3 25.04 -11.69 -33.65
CA GLY A 3 25.32 -11.02 -34.91
C GLY A 3 24.33 -11.31 -36.06
N ALA A 4 23.23 -12.00 -35.78
CA ALA A 4 22.21 -12.34 -36.78
C ALA A 4 21.13 -11.25 -36.89
N PRO A 5 20.38 -11.16 -38.02
CA PRO A 5 19.25 -10.27 -38.15
C PRO A 5 18.26 -10.42 -37.01
N ARG A 6 17.66 -9.30 -36.57
CA ARG A 6 16.71 -9.25 -35.48
C ARG A 6 15.50 -8.45 -35.90
N ALA A 7 14.34 -8.89 -35.43
CA ALA A 7 13.11 -8.14 -35.57
C ALA A 7 12.70 -7.63 -34.16
N PHE A 8 12.28 -6.39 -34.11
CA PHE A 8 11.82 -5.75 -32.88
C PHE A 8 10.41 -5.22 -33.05
N PHE A 9 9.58 -5.39 -32.04
CA PHE A 9 8.28 -4.74 -32.00
C PHE A 9 8.46 -3.23 -31.84
N THR A 10 8.08 -2.46 -32.86
CA THR A 10 8.39 -1.04 -32.98
C THR A 10 7.99 -0.19 -31.77
N PRO A 11 6.82 -0.36 -31.13
CA PRO A 11 6.46 0.40 -29.94
C PRO A 11 7.45 0.20 -28.78
N LEU A 12 7.92 -1.03 -28.56
CA LEU A 12 8.92 -1.34 -27.52
C LEU A 12 10.29 -0.76 -27.88
N LEU A 13 10.69 -0.85 -29.14
CA LEU A 13 11.94 -0.24 -29.61
C LEU A 13 11.96 1.28 -29.35
N ARG A 14 10.84 1.96 -29.57
CA ARG A 14 10.68 3.39 -29.28
C ARG A 14 10.74 3.69 -27.79
N LYS A 15 10.20 2.83 -26.95
CA LYS A 15 10.24 2.95 -25.48
C LYS A 15 11.67 2.75 -24.94
N ILE A 16 12.35 1.70 -25.38
CA ILE A 16 13.69 1.31 -24.90
C ILE A 16 14.78 2.21 -25.49
N ARG A 17 14.62 2.65 -26.73
CA ARG A 17 15.56 3.43 -27.54
C ARG A 17 16.83 2.65 -27.90
N VAL A 18 17.35 2.92 -29.09
CA VAL A 18 18.63 2.35 -29.54
C VAL A 18 19.76 3.16 -28.90
N PRO A 19 20.76 2.54 -28.27
CA PRO A 19 21.93 3.25 -27.75
C PRO A 19 22.69 3.93 -28.88
N ASN A 20 23.08 5.18 -28.67
CA ASN A 20 23.90 5.93 -29.63
C ASN A 20 25.38 5.57 -29.44
N THR A 21 25.79 4.40 -29.92
CA THR A 21 27.16 3.93 -29.90
C THR A 21 27.51 3.34 -31.26
N SER A 22 28.77 3.44 -31.62
CA SER A 22 29.28 2.90 -32.88
C SER A 22 29.71 1.42 -32.81
N TYR A 23 29.58 0.80 -31.64
CA TYR A 23 29.93 -0.60 -31.41
C TYR A 23 29.12 -1.19 -30.26
N GLY A 24 28.57 -2.40 -30.45
CA GLY A 24 27.83 -3.10 -29.41
C GLY A 24 26.44 -2.56 -29.14
N GLU A 25 25.89 -1.68 -29.98
CA GLU A 25 24.53 -1.13 -29.92
C GLU A 25 23.48 -2.23 -29.95
N ASP A 26 23.68 -3.23 -30.79
CA ASP A 26 22.83 -4.40 -30.95
C ASP A 26 22.87 -5.31 -29.69
N TYR A 27 24.05 -5.43 -29.10
CA TYR A 27 24.25 -6.18 -27.86
C TYR A 27 23.58 -5.49 -26.67
N ALA A 28 23.79 -4.18 -26.51
CA ALA A 28 23.16 -3.37 -25.47
C ALA A 28 21.64 -3.38 -25.61
N LEU A 29 21.11 -3.28 -26.84
CA LEU A 29 19.68 -3.34 -27.10
C LEU A 29 19.09 -4.71 -26.74
N GLY A 30 19.75 -5.80 -27.12
CA GLY A 30 19.34 -7.17 -26.79
C GLY A 30 19.30 -7.40 -25.27
N LEU A 31 20.30 -6.90 -24.53
CA LEU A 31 20.30 -6.95 -23.07
C LEU A 31 19.13 -6.15 -22.47
N ALA A 32 18.87 -4.94 -22.96
CA ALA A 32 17.77 -4.10 -22.49
C ALA A 32 16.40 -4.75 -22.73
N PHE A 33 16.17 -5.33 -23.93
CA PHE A 33 14.93 -6.08 -24.22
C PHE A 33 14.76 -7.30 -23.30
N SER A 34 15.83 -8.09 -23.08
CA SER A 34 15.77 -9.30 -22.27
C SER A 34 15.56 -9.05 -20.77
N ARG A 35 15.56 -7.78 -20.34
CA ARG A 35 15.25 -7.38 -18.97
C ARG A 35 13.78 -7.54 -18.64
N GLU A 36 12.90 -7.14 -19.57
CA GLU A 36 11.46 -7.07 -19.40
C GLU A 36 10.70 -8.05 -20.32
N TYR A 37 11.32 -8.50 -21.42
CA TYR A 37 10.65 -9.28 -22.46
C TYR A 37 11.40 -10.56 -22.79
N ARG A 38 10.67 -11.57 -23.22
CA ARG A 38 11.26 -12.80 -23.77
C ARG A 38 11.72 -12.57 -25.21
N ILE A 39 12.94 -12.99 -25.51
CA ILE A 39 13.48 -13.00 -26.87
C ILE A 39 13.25 -14.39 -27.45
N GLY A 40 12.38 -14.49 -28.45
CA GLY A 40 12.15 -15.72 -29.22
C GLY A 40 13.29 -15.99 -30.18
N ARG A 41 13.42 -17.23 -30.63
CA ARG A 41 14.36 -17.66 -31.66
C ARG A 41 13.59 -18.32 -32.80
N ILE A 42 13.89 -17.91 -34.04
CA ILE A 42 13.44 -18.57 -35.26
C ILE A 42 14.56 -19.53 -35.65
N TYR A 43 14.24 -20.80 -35.82
CA TYR A 43 15.22 -21.85 -36.13
C TYR A 43 15.42 -22.04 -37.62
N ASP A 44 14.54 -21.50 -38.46
CA ASP A 44 14.68 -21.56 -39.91
C ASP A 44 15.86 -20.70 -40.38
N VAL A 45 16.49 -21.14 -41.47
CA VAL A 45 17.59 -20.40 -42.10
C VAL A 45 16.98 -19.26 -42.88
N LEU A 46 16.98 -18.04 -42.32
CA LEU A 46 16.39 -16.85 -42.95
C LEU A 46 17.38 -16.10 -43.82
N TYR A 47 18.69 -16.31 -43.65
CA TYR A 47 19.70 -15.66 -44.50
C TYR A 47 21.05 -16.37 -44.40
N LEU A 48 21.90 -16.16 -45.45
CA LEU A 48 23.27 -16.68 -45.55
C LEU A 48 24.27 -15.54 -45.35
N CYS A 49 25.11 -15.65 -44.31
CA CYS A 49 26.16 -14.68 -44.03
C CYS A 49 27.43 -15.01 -44.81
N ARG A 50 27.83 -14.17 -45.77
CA ARG A 50 29.13 -14.28 -46.43
C ARG A 50 30.20 -13.58 -45.59
N ARG A 51 31.31 -14.29 -45.35
CA ARG A 51 32.51 -13.72 -44.72
C ARG A 51 33.64 -13.73 -45.75
N TRP A 52 34.33 -12.60 -45.90
CA TRP A 52 35.51 -12.42 -46.75
C TRP A 52 36.55 -11.59 -45.98
N GLU A 53 37.80 -11.58 -46.48
CA GLU A 53 38.95 -10.92 -45.83
C GLU A 53 38.80 -9.41 -45.65
N GLY A 54 37.92 -8.74 -46.37
CA GLY A 54 37.58 -7.31 -46.24
C GLY A 54 36.48 -6.99 -45.21
N ASN A 55 36.06 -7.95 -44.39
CA ASN A 55 35.02 -7.74 -43.38
C ASN A 55 35.57 -6.93 -42.19
N SER A 56 34.84 -5.95 -41.71
CA SER A 56 35.28 -4.96 -40.71
C SER A 56 35.83 -5.57 -39.38
N ASP A 57 35.47 -6.84 -39.08
CA ASP A 57 35.94 -7.50 -37.88
C ASP A 57 37.21 -8.35 -38.07
N ALA A 58 37.61 -8.64 -39.32
CA ALA A 58 38.74 -9.54 -39.60
C ALA A 58 40.11 -8.88 -39.48
N ALA A 59 40.18 -7.54 -39.50
CA ALA A 59 41.42 -6.77 -39.53
C ALA A 59 41.65 -5.91 -38.27
N LEU A 60 41.00 -6.21 -37.15
CA LEU A 60 41.18 -5.45 -35.93
C LEU A 60 42.47 -5.80 -35.21
N SER A 61 43.22 -4.79 -34.79
CA SER A 61 44.41 -5.01 -33.91
C SER A 61 43.98 -5.62 -32.58
N ILE A 62 44.88 -6.28 -31.91
CA ILE A 62 44.68 -6.89 -30.58
C ILE A 62 44.21 -5.81 -29.58
N GLU A 63 44.78 -4.61 -29.62
CA GLU A 63 44.39 -3.48 -28.77
C GLU A 63 42.93 -3.10 -29.01
N LYS A 64 42.50 -3.03 -30.28
CA LYS A 64 41.12 -2.70 -30.62
C LYS A 64 40.16 -3.81 -30.22
N GLN A 65 40.54 -5.08 -30.37
CA GLN A 65 39.75 -6.20 -29.89
C GLN A 65 39.57 -6.15 -28.38
N ASN A 66 40.65 -5.86 -27.63
CA ASN A 66 40.62 -5.71 -26.18
C ASN A 66 39.72 -4.53 -25.72
N GLN A 67 39.81 -3.37 -26.42
CA GLN A 67 38.94 -2.23 -26.16
C GLN A 67 37.47 -2.61 -26.35
N ASN A 68 37.15 -3.30 -27.46
CA ASN A 68 35.81 -3.77 -27.77
C ASN A 68 35.28 -4.78 -26.74
N ASN A 69 36.14 -5.69 -26.26
CA ASN A 69 35.78 -6.65 -25.23
C ASN A 69 35.57 -5.96 -23.86
N SER A 70 36.47 -5.06 -23.48
CA SER A 70 36.30 -4.25 -22.26
C SER A 70 35.01 -3.42 -22.27
N TYR A 71 34.65 -2.87 -23.42
CA TYR A 71 33.38 -2.15 -23.58
C TYR A 71 32.18 -3.08 -23.41
N LYS A 72 32.17 -4.28 -24.01
CA LYS A 72 31.12 -5.28 -23.82
C LYS A 72 31.00 -5.72 -22.36
N ASP A 73 32.12 -5.89 -21.68
CA ASP A 73 32.15 -6.26 -20.26
C ASP A 73 31.61 -5.14 -19.38
N SER A 74 31.87 -3.86 -19.74
CA SER A 74 31.25 -2.74 -19.05
C SER A 74 29.73 -2.70 -19.23
N LEU A 75 29.21 -3.03 -20.42
CA LEU A 75 27.79 -3.15 -20.69
C LEU A 75 27.16 -4.29 -19.87
N ARG A 76 27.84 -5.45 -19.77
CA ARG A 76 27.39 -6.57 -18.94
C ARG A 76 27.34 -6.19 -17.47
N THR A 77 28.38 -5.55 -16.97
CA THR A 77 28.47 -5.08 -15.57
C THR A 77 27.33 -4.10 -15.26
N LEU A 78 27.10 -3.13 -16.15
CA LEU A 78 26.01 -2.18 -16.02
C LEU A 78 24.66 -2.89 -16.01
N GLU A 79 24.47 -3.88 -16.89
CA GLU A 79 23.23 -4.65 -16.95
C GLU A 79 23.01 -5.52 -15.71
N ILE A 80 24.06 -6.16 -15.20
CA ILE A 80 23.96 -6.93 -13.94
C ILE A 80 23.55 -6.01 -12.80
N ARG A 81 24.15 -4.82 -12.67
CA ARG A 81 23.74 -3.84 -11.66
C ARG A 81 22.30 -3.39 -11.82
N LYS A 82 21.83 -3.16 -13.05
CA LYS A 82 20.44 -2.81 -13.33
C LYS A 82 19.49 -3.96 -12.96
N ARG A 83 19.84 -5.21 -13.28
CA ARG A 83 19.05 -6.39 -12.91
C ARG A 83 19.04 -6.62 -11.41
N GLN A 84 20.16 -6.42 -10.73
CA GLN A 84 20.22 -6.45 -9.27
C GLN A 84 19.34 -5.36 -8.65
N ALA A 85 19.32 -4.16 -9.23
CA ALA A 85 18.42 -3.09 -8.79
C ALA A 85 16.96 -3.47 -9.03
N LEU A 86 16.64 -4.11 -10.15
CA LEU A 86 15.28 -4.62 -10.46
C LEU A 86 14.90 -5.80 -9.56
N LEU A 87 15.85 -6.66 -9.16
CA LEU A 87 15.61 -7.72 -8.17
C LEU A 87 15.42 -7.17 -6.76
N ARG A 88 16.07 -6.05 -6.44
CA ARG A 88 15.82 -5.29 -5.21
C ARG A 88 14.51 -4.51 -5.24
N HIS A 89 14.00 -4.21 -6.44
CA HIS A 89 12.72 -3.63 -6.73
C HIS A 89 12.03 -4.57 -7.74
N PRO A 90 11.35 -5.63 -7.29
CA PRO A 90 10.76 -6.62 -8.19
C PRO A 90 9.88 -5.93 -9.23
N LEU A 91 9.91 -6.46 -10.45
CA LEU A 91 9.06 -6.08 -11.58
C LEU A 91 7.63 -5.86 -11.09
N SER A 92 6.94 -4.86 -11.63
CA SER A 92 5.52 -4.71 -11.40
C SER A 92 4.83 -6.04 -11.73
N TRP A 93 4.06 -6.58 -10.81
CA TRP A 93 3.32 -7.83 -10.99
C TRP A 93 2.28 -7.74 -12.13
N GLU A 94 2.09 -6.55 -12.72
CA GLU A 94 1.33 -6.35 -13.95
C GLU A 94 1.90 -7.10 -15.16
N ASP A 95 3.22 -7.41 -15.15
CA ASP A 95 3.91 -8.16 -16.21
C ASP A 95 4.17 -9.63 -15.83
N ALA A 96 3.95 -10.02 -14.58
CA ALA A 96 3.96 -11.40 -14.16
C ALA A 96 2.60 -12.04 -14.45
N ALA A 97 2.61 -13.18 -15.15
CA ALA A 97 1.41 -13.94 -15.45
C ALA A 97 0.46 -14.11 -14.24
N PRO A 98 -0.87 -14.22 -14.42
CA PRO A 98 -1.93 -14.04 -13.42
C PRO A 98 -1.98 -15.09 -12.30
N ALA A 99 -0.91 -15.38 -11.61
CA ALA A 99 -0.84 -16.51 -10.68
C ALA A 99 -0.10 -16.29 -9.35
N ALA A 100 0.36 -15.08 -9.05
CA ALA A 100 0.86 -14.84 -7.70
C ALA A 100 -0.23 -14.17 -6.87
N SER A 101 -1.12 -14.97 -6.32
CA SER A 101 -2.14 -14.51 -5.39
C SER A 101 -1.51 -13.86 -4.15
N ALA A 102 -2.27 -13.01 -3.47
CA ALA A 102 -1.89 -12.45 -2.17
C ALA A 102 -1.29 -13.50 -1.23
N GLU A 103 -1.86 -14.69 -1.19
CA GLU A 103 -1.40 -15.81 -0.38
C GLU A 103 0.01 -16.26 -0.75
N THR A 104 0.33 -16.31 -2.04
CA THR A 104 1.67 -16.70 -2.50
C THR A 104 2.70 -15.66 -2.11
N PHE A 105 2.41 -14.37 -2.27
CA PHE A 105 3.28 -13.29 -1.85
C PHE A 105 3.49 -13.28 -0.33
N ILE A 106 2.41 -13.36 0.45
CA ILE A 106 2.47 -13.36 1.91
C ILE A 106 3.26 -14.57 2.41
N ARG A 107 2.97 -15.77 1.91
CA ARG A 107 3.69 -17.00 2.26
C ARG A 107 5.17 -16.87 1.97
N HIS A 108 5.52 -16.44 0.77
CA HIS A 108 6.92 -16.22 0.39
C HIS A 108 7.62 -15.24 1.34
N GLN A 109 6.97 -14.12 1.67
CA GLN A 109 7.53 -13.16 2.62
C GLN A 109 7.67 -13.73 4.05
N LEU A 110 6.73 -14.57 4.48
CA LEU A 110 6.85 -15.25 5.77
C LEU A 110 7.97 -16.31 5.75
N ASP A 111 8.23 -16.93 4.62
CA ASP A 111 9.32 -17.92 4.46
C ASP A 111 10.70 -17.26 4.43
N THR A 112 10.81 -16.08 3.82
CA THR A 112 12.09 -15.40 3.57
C THR A 112 12.45 -14.33 4.59
N TRP A 113 11.47 -13.83 5.38
CA TRP A 113 11.68 -12.75 6.34
C TRP A 113 11.39 -13.16 7.79
N PRO A 114 12.42 -13.55 8.58
CA PRO A 114 12.25 -14.09 9.94
C PRO A 114 11.50 -13.17 10.90
N LEU A 115 11.69 -11.84 10.84
CA LEU A 115 10.97 -10.89 11.67
C LEU A 115 9.46 -10.92 11.39
N ALA A 116 9.09 -10.87 10.09
CA ALA A 116 7.68 -10.93 9.69
C ALA A 116 7.06 -12.27 10.10
N ARG A 117 7.73 -13.38 9.84
CA ARG A 117 7.29 -14.72 10.26
C ARG A 117 6.99 -14.75 11.77
N LYS A 118 7.97 -14.40 12.60
CA LYS A 118 7.83 -14.39 14.06
C LYS A 118 6.60 -13.61 14.53
N ASN A 119 6.41 -12.40 13.99
CA ASN A 119 5.32 -11.53 14.42
C ASN A 119 3.96 -11.97 13.87
N HIS A 120 3.92 -12.57 12.68
CA HIS A 120 2.69 -13.17 12.13
C HIS A 120 2.29 -14.45 12.87
N GLU A 121 3.24 -15.31 13.23
CA GLU A 121 2.99 -16.48 14.06
C GLU A 121 2.50 -16.07 15.45
N ALA A 122 3.05 -15.00 16.01
CA ALA A 122 2.62 -14.48 17.32
C ALA A 122 1.15 -14.02 17.32
N LEU A 123 0.57 -13.62 16.16
CA LEU A 123 -0.85 -13.27 16.08
C LEU A 123 -1.79 -14.43 16.49
N ALA A 124 -1.42 -15.67 16.23
CA ALA A 124 -2.21 -16.84 16.61
C ALA A 124 -2.31 -17.01 18.14
N HIS A 125 -1.43 -16.33 18.88
CA HIS A 125 -1.32 -16.44 20.35
C HIS A 125 -1.60 -15.13 21.07
N VAL A 126 -2.06 -14.06 20.36
CA VAL A 126 -2.46 -12.82 21.02
C VAL A 126 -3.68 -13.04 21.90
N GLN A 127 -3.65 -12.47 23.09
CA GLN A 127 -4.82 -12.49 23.96
C GLN A 127 -5.85 -11.49 23.43
N THR A 128 -7.09 -11.91 23.40
CA THR A 128 -8.21 -11.06 23.02
C THR A 128 -9.34 -11.16 24.04
N ARG A 129 -10.08 -10.08 24.20
CA ARG A 129 -11.34 -10.08 24.94
C ARG A 129 -12.32 -9.13 24.28
N THR A 130 -13.58 -9.35 24.50
CA THR A 130 -14.65 -8.50 23.96
C THR A 130 -15.19 -7.57 25.01
N LEU A 131 -15.33 -6.30 24.70
CA LEU A 131 -16.02 -5.29 25.49
C LEU A 131 -17.20 -4.76 24.69
N SER A 132 -18.38 -4.70 25.30
CA SER A 132 -19.60 -4.22 24.63
C SER A 132 -19.79 -2.72 24.85
N LEU A 133 -19.92 -1.95 23.77
CA LEU A 133 -20.31 -0.54 23.76
C LEU A 133 -21.69 -0.38 23.15
N GLY A 134 -22.73 -0.54 24.00
CA GLY A 134 -24.11 -0.58 23.51
C GLY A 134 -24.36 -1.81 22.63
N ALA A 135 -24.75 -1.58 21.38
CA ALA A 135 -25.01 -2.66 20.40
C ALA A 135 -23.74 -3.14 19.66
N ASN A 136 -22.57 -2.59 19.98
CA ASN A 136 -21.31 -2.87 19.29
C ASN A 136 -20.35 -3.61 20.21
N ASP A 137 -19.78 -4.69 19.70
CA ASP A 137 -18.72 -5.44 20.37
C ASP A 137 -17.36 -5.03 19.84
N ILE A 138 -16.48 -4.64 20.77
CA ILE A 138 -15.11 -4.22 20.47
C ILE A 138 -14.16 -5.33 20.92
N THR A 139 -13.34 -5.80 20.01
CA THR A 139 -12.25 -6.72 20.33
C THR A 139 -11.06 -5.92 20.86
N VAL A 140 -10.71 -6.12 22.13
CA VAL A 140 -9.46 -5.63 22.70
C VAL A 140 -8.40 -6.69 22.48
N GLN A 141 -7.28 -6.32 21.87
CA GLN A 141 -6.18 -7.23 21.53
C GLN A 141 -4.91 -6.81 22.30
N PHE A 142 -4.33 -7.74 23.05
CA PHE A 142 -2.98 -7.56 23.60
C PHE A 142 -1.94 -8.04 22.59
N ASN A 143 -1.22 -7.11 21.97
CA ASN A 143 -0.24 -7.39 20.93
C ASN A 143 1.08 -6.63 21.22
N PRO A 144 2.02 -7.24 21.94
CA PRO A 144 3.29 -6.59 22.30
C PRO A 144 4.13 -6.14 21.11
N ALA A 145 4.04 -6.83 19.97
CA ALA A 145 4.77 -6.46 18.75
C ALA A 145 4.38 -5.06 18.23
N ARG A 146 3.18 -4.57 18.58
CA ARG A 146 2.68 -3.25 18.21
C ARG A 146 3.29 -2.10 18.99
N ALA A 147 4.07 -2.35 20.04
CA ALA A 147 4.73 -1.31 20.83
C ALA A 147 5.55 -0.35 19.93
N VAL A 148 6.20 -0.87 18.89
CA VAL A 148 6.97 -0.08 17.92
C VAL A 148 6.14 1.03 17.29
N SER A 149 4.89 0.75 16.92
CA SER A 149 4.01 1.74 16.28
C SER A 149 3.15 2.51 17.28
N THR A 150 2.65 1.88 18.35
CA THR A 150 1.83 2.56 19.36
C THR A 150 2.62 3.60 20.13
N CYS A 151 3.90 3.32 20.44
CA CYS A 151 4.80 4.25 21.13
C CYS A 151 5.59 5.17 20.16
N ALA A 152 5.31 5.14 18.86
CA ALA A 152 6.04 5.95 17.89
C ALA A 152 5.90 7.45 18.23
N LYS A 153 7.05 8.13 18.27
CA LYS A 153 7.11 9.59 18.42
C LYS A 153 6.85 10.22 17.05
N VAL A 154 5.81 11.02 16.96
CA VAL A 154 5.33 11.64 15.71
C VAL A 154 5.42 13.17 15.73
N ASP A 155 6.14 13.74 16.68
CA ASP A 155 6.48 15.15 16.68
C ASP A 155 7.55 15.46 15.62
N LYS A 156 7.59 16.73 15.16
CA LYS A 156 8.48 17.16 14.07
C LYS A 156 9.96 16.88 14.35
N ALA A 157 10.42 17.04 15.60
CA ALA A 157 11.82 16.83 15.95
C ALA A 157 12.19 15.33 15.89
N SER A 158 11.34 14.47 16.44
CA SER A 158 11.53 13.02 16.41
C SER A 158 11.49 12.46 14.98
N ILE A 159 10.59 12.95 14.13
CA ILE A 159 10.52 12.56 12.71
C ILE A 159 11.80 12.97 11.99
N ALA A 160 12.27 14.21 12.17
CA ALA A 160 13.48 14.71 11.52
C ALA A 160 14.77 13.95 11.96
N ALA A 161 14.78 13.38 13.16
CA ALA A 161 15.91 12.68 13.74
C ALA A 161 16.05 11.21 13.33
N ARG A 162 15.06 10.64 12.63
CA ARG A 162 15.04 9.22 12.23
C ARG A 162 14.97 9.05 10.72
N PRO A 163 15.48 7.92 10.18
CA PRO A 163 15.17 7.52 8.81
C PRO A 163 13.66 7.24 8.68
N CYS A 164 13.10 7.57 7.53
CA CYS A 164 11.70 7.27 7.25
C CYS A 164 11.48 5.74 7.16
N PHE A 165 10.50 5.22 7.88
CA PHE A 165 10.22 3.78 7.95
C PHE A 165 9.69 3.20 6.64
N LEU A 166 9.13 4.04 5.76
CA LEU A 166 8.44 3.60 4.55
C LEU A 166 9.20 3.89 3.26
N CYS A 167 10.28 4.70 3.30
CA CYS A 167 11.13 4.89 2.13
C CYS A 167 11.78 3.58 1.69
N LEU A 168 11.76 3.31 0.39
CA LEU A 168 12.38 2.11 -0.19
C LEU A 168 13.89 2.02 0.11
N SER A 169 14.58 3.15 0.27
CA SER A 169 16.00 3.21 0.64
C SER A 169 16.31 2.69 2.05
N HIS A 170 15.30 2.64 2.93
CA HIS A 170 15.44 2.17 4.31
C HIS A 170 14.74 0.83 4.55
N LYS A 171 14.21 0.24 3.50
CA LYS A 171 13.54 -1.06 3.53
C LYS A 171 14.55 -2.16 3.93
N PRO A 172 14.20 -3.09 4.87
CA PRO A 172 15.00 -4.28 5.12
C PRO A 172 15.24 -5.07 3.82
N GLU A 173 16.40 -5.73 3.71
CA GLU A 173 16.75 -6.51 2.50
C GLU A 173 15.76 -7.64 2.26
N GLU A 174 15.26 -8.27 3.32
CA GLU A 174 14.32 -9.39 3.27
C GLU A 174 12.90 -8.97 2.91
N GLN A 175 12.53 -7.70 3.10
CA GLN A 175 11.20 -7.22 2.76
C GLN A 175 11.08 -7.02 1.25
N GLU A 176 10.27 -7.82 0.59
CA GLU A 176 9.92 -7.64 -0.81
C GLU A 176 8.73 -6.70 -0.98
N SER A 177 8.54 -6.22 -2.19
CA SER A 177 7.45 -5.32 -2.54
C SER A 177 6.85 -5.68 -3.89
N VAL A 178 5.53 -5.50 -3.99
CA VAL A 178 4.80 -5.51 -5.25
C VAL A 178 4.57 -4.07 -5.66
N ARG A 179 4.93 -3.73 -6.88
CA ARG A 179 4.72 -2.38 -7.41
C ARG A 179 3.32 -2.22 -7.95
N ILE A 180 2.61 -1.19 -7.48
CA ILE A 180 1.30 -0.78 -7.97
C ILE A 180 1.51 0.48 -8.82
N GLN A 181 1.22 0.41 -10.12
CA GLN A 181 1.32 1.55 -11.01
C GLN A 181 -0.04 2.21 -11.17
N LEU A 182 -0.26 3.30 -10.48
CA LEU A 182 -1.37 4.24 -10.70
C LEU A 182 -0.86 5.50 -11.40
N ASP A 183 -1.36 6.68 -11.06
CA ASP A 183 -0.81 7.95 -11.59
C ASP A 183 0.62 8.17 -11.10
N GLU A 184 0.88 7.73 -9.88
CA GLU A 184 2.21 7.58 -9.30
C GLU A 184 2.43 6.13 -8.82
N PRO A 185 3.68 5.68 -8.71
CA PRO A 185 3.98 4.32 -8.26
C PRO A 185 3.83 4.18 -6.74
N PHE A 186 3.18 3.09 -6.33
CA PHE A 186 3.10 2.62 -4.95
C PHE A 186 3.84 1.30 -4.78
N SER A 187 4.28 1.05 -3.57
CA SER A 187 4.92 -0.18 -3.12
C SER A 187 4.02 -0.87 -2.10
N LEU A 188 3.47 -2.05 -2.45
CA LEU A 188 2.72 -2.92 -1.56
C LEU A 188 3.69 -3.88 -0.87
N ARG A 189 3.64 -3.96 0.45
CA ARG A 189 4.55 -4.75 1.29
C ARG A 189 3.80 -5.44 2.42
N LEU A 190 4.32 -6.59 2.86
CA LEU A 190 3.83 -7.22 4.08
C LEU A 190 4.19 -6.34 5.30
N ASN A 191 3.21 -6.08 6.17
CA ASN A 191 3.45 -5.35 7.41
C ASN A 191 4.16 -6.27 8.42
N PRO A 192 5.38 -5.93 8.91
CA PRO A 192 6.11 -6.79 9.83
C PRO A 192 5.56 -6.79 11.26
N TYR A 193 4.64 -5.87 11.57
CA TYR A 193 3.98 -5.75 12.88
C TYR A 193 2.45 -5.80 12.69
N PRO A 194 1.89 -6.94 12.29
CA PRO A 194 0.50 -7.03 11.92
C PRO A 194 -0.45 -6.89 13.10
N ILE A 195 -1.66 -6.39 12.84
CA ILE A 195 -2.81 -6.44 13.75
C ILE A 195 -3.70 -7.61 13.39
N LEU A 196 -3.80 -7.89 12.09
CA LEU A 196 -4.60 -8.95 11.50
C LEU A 196 -3.75 -9.80 10.55
N PRO A 197 -4.13 -11.05 10.27
CA PRO A 197 -3.45 -11.89 9.30
C PRO A 197 -3.38 -11.21 7.92
N GLY A 198 -2.25 -11.36 7.24
CA GLY A 198 -2.09 -10.79 5.90
C GLY A 198 -2.13 -9.26 5.84
N HIS A 199 -1.84 -8.57 6.93
CA HIS A 199 -1.80 -7.11 7.00
C HIS A 199 -0.75 -6.54 6.05
N LEU A 200 -1.15 -5.67 5.15
CA LEU A 200 -0.33 -5.06 4.10
C LEU A 200 -0.16 -3.56 4.32
N THR A 201 0.95 -3.02 3.86
CA THR A 201 1.22 -1.57 3.79
C THR A 201 1.41 -1.19 2.33
N ILE A 202 0.75 -0.14 1.87
CA ILE A 202 0.80 0.38 0.50
C ILE A 202 1.28 1.83 0.58
N SER A 203 2.54 2.09 0.26
CA SER A 203 3.13 3.43 0.34
C SER A 203 3.59 3.93 -1.02
N THR A 204 3.60 5.25 -1.21
CA THR A 204 4.25 5.86 -2.38
C THR A 204 5.73 5.47 -2.44
N GLU A 205 6.30 5.34 -3.64
CA GLU A 205 7.74 5.13 -3.80
C GLU A 205 8.53 6.42 -3.50
N SER A 206 7.94 7.57 -3.79
CA SER A 206 8.47 8.88 -3.43
C SER A 206 8.11 9.26 -1.99
N HIS A 207 9.01 9.95 -1.30
CA HIS A 207 8.73 10.45 0.06
C HIS A 207 7.77 11.64 0.00
N GLN A 208 6.56 11.46 0.50
CA GLN A 208 5.49 12.46 0.53
C GLN A 208 4.80 12.43 1.89
N TRP A 209 4.31 13.59 2.34
CA TRP A 209 3.55 13.68 3.58
C TRP A 209 2.21 12.95 3.50
N GLN A 210 1.75 12.44 4.64
CA GLN A 210 0.48 11.74 4.79
C GLN A 210 -0.69 12.70 4.61
N THR A 211 -1.30 12.75 3.42
CA THR A 211 -2.45 13.61 3.12
C THR A 211 -3.23 13.15 1.88
N LEU A 212 -4.55 13.25 1.95
CA LEU A 212 -5.51 13.08 0.84
C LEU A 212 -6.19 14.42 0.50
N ALA A 213 -5.48 15.54 0.69
CA ALA A 213 -6.04 16.87 0.56
C ALA A 213 -6.51 17.22 -0.85
N ASP A 214 -5.83 16.74 -1.90
CA ASP A 214 -6.21 17.01 -3.28
C ASP A 214 -7.27 16.03 -3.82
N LYS A 215 -8.02 16.48 -4.85
CA LYS A 215 -9.12 15.69 -5.43
C LYS A 215 -8.65 14.40 -6.12
N THR A 216 -7.42 14.35 -6.61
CA THR A 216 -6.86 13.17 -7.27
C THR A 216 -6.51 12.12 -6.25
N SER A 217 -5.84 12.51 -5.16
CA SER A 217 -5.47 11.61 -4.07
C SER A 217 -6.69 11.01 -3.37
N ARG A 218 -7.81 11.73 -3.26
CA ARG A 218 -9.08 11.23 -2.67
C ARG A 218 -9.68 10.04 -3.39
N ARG A 219 -9.28 9.78 -4.63
CA ARG A 219 -9.71 8.60 -5.41
C ARG A 219 -8.80 7.39 -5.26
N LEU A 220 -7.66 7.56 -4.62
CA LEU A 220 -6.69 6.47 -4.44
C LEU A 220 -7.26 5.27 -3.68
N PRO A 221 -8.05 5.41 -2.60
CA PRO A 221 -8.63 4.26 -1.91
C PRO A 221 -9.43 3.35 -2.85
N GLU A 222 -10.28 3.94 -3.67
CA GLU A 222 -11.10 3.24 -4.66
C GLU A 222 -10.26 2.53 -5.71
N ARG A 223 -9.26 3.23 -6.27
CA ARG A 223 -8.34 2.69 -7.27
C ARG A 223 -7.46 1.57 -6.70
N LEU A 224 -7.06 1.67 -5.44
CA LEU A 224 -6.28 0.64 -4.76
C LEU A 224 -7.11 -0.61 -4.50
N VAL A 225 -8.38 -0.47 -4.08
CA VAL A 225 -9.31 -1.62 -3.94
C VAL A 225 -9.49 -2.32 -5.29
N ASP A 226 -9.78 -1.54 -6.35
CA ASP A 226 -9.94 -2.08 -7.71
C ASP A 226 -8.68 -2.80 -8.20
N TRP A 227 -7.50 -2.23 -7.94
CA TRP A 227 -6.24 -2.86 -8.28
C TRP A 227 -6.02 -4.17 -7.50
N LEU A 228 -6.27 -4.18 -6.19
CA LEU A 228 -6.15 -5.39 -5.36
C LEU A 228 -7.06 -6.50 -5.87
N GLU A 229 -8.31 -6.20 -6.17
CA GLU A 229 -9.27 -7.19 -6.68
C GLU A 229 -8.86 -7.78 -8.03
N LYS A 230 -8.34 -6.96 -8.94
CA LYS A 230 -7.95 -7.39 -10.28
C LYS A 230 -6.63 -8.15 -10.34
N HIS A 231 -5.66 -7.76 -9.50
CA HIS A 231 -4.27 -8.17 -9.67
C HIS A 231 -3.69 -8.95 -8.49
N PHE A 232 -4.33 -8.92 -7.32
CA PHE A 232 -3.74 -9.49 -6.12
C PHE A 232 -4.66 -10.47 -5.39
N ALA A 233 -5.79 -10.02 -4.88
CA ALA A 233 -6.86 -10.87 -4.33
C ALA A 233 -8.13 -10.04 -4.08
N SER A 234 -9.29 -10.66 -4.27
CA SER A 234 -10.57 -10.12 -3.81
C SER A 234 -10.72 -10.20 -2.28
N GLY A 235 -11.66 -9.42 -1.73
CA GLY A 235 -12.00 -9.46 -0.32
C GLY A 235 -11.03 -8.70 0.60
N TYR A 236 -10.23 -7.78 0.05
CA TYR A 236 -9.44 -6.83 0.83
C TYR A 236 -10.19 -5.50 1.01
N THR A 237 -10.00 -4.87 2.16
CA THR A 237 -10.32 -3.46 2.39
C THR A 237 -9.04 -2.66 2.47
N VAL A 238 -9.06 -1.45 1.92
CA VAL A 238 -7.99 -0.45 2.06
C VAL A 238 -8.39 0.53 3.14
N PHE A 239 -7.47 0.91 4.01
CA PHE A 239 -7.73 1.91 5.03
C PHE A 239 -6.59 2.93 5.15
N TYR A 240 -6.94 4.09 5.69
CA TYR A 240 -6.07 5.24 5.80
C TYR A 240 -6.13 5.82 7.22
N ASN A 241 -4.97 6.13 7.75
CA ASN A 241 -4.83 6.92 8.96
C ASN A 241 -4.38 8.34 8.56
N GLY A 242 -5.21 9.34 8.76
CA GLY A 242 -4.78 10.72 8.64
C GLY A 242 -3.57 11.00 9.53
N ALA A 243 -2.74 11.96 9.17
CA ALA A 243 -1.46 12.25 9.84
C ALA A 243 -1.59 12.43 11.37
N LYS A 244 -2.74 12.93 11.84
CA LYS A 244 -3.09 13.13 13.25
C LYS A 244 -4.20 12.19 13.74
N CYS A 245 -4.32 11.01 13.14
CA CYS A 245 -5.41 10.05 13.40
C CYS A 245 -4.86 8.63 13.57
N GLY A 246 -3.81 8.45 14.39
CA GLY A 246 -3.20 7.16 14.68
C GLY A 246 -2.10 6.74 13.68
N ALA A 247 -1.71 7.58 12.72
CA ALA A 247 -0.57 7.29 11.85
C ALA A 247 0.74 7.25 12.64
N SER A 248 1.51 6.17 12.52
CA SER A 248 2.85 6.02 13.12
C SER A 248 3.98 6.54 12.21
N ALA A 249 3.70 6.72 10.93
CA ALA A 249 4.60 7.30 9.92
C ALA A 249 3.89 8.43 9.15
N PRO A 250 3.55 9.56 9.80
CA PRO A 250 2.83 10.66 9.16
C PRO A 250 3.70 11.43 8.14
N ASP A 251 4.98 11.15 8.11
CA ASP A 251 5.98 11.69 7.20
C ASP A 251 6.05 10.97 5.85
N HIS A 252 5.26 9.89 5.64
CA HIS A 252 5.26 9.16 4.37
C HIS A 252 3.85 8.70 4.00
N PHE A 253 3.39 9.12 2.83
CA PHE A 253 2.04 8.82 2.34
C PHE A 253 1.84 7.32 2.12
N HIS A 254 0.87 6.76 2.82
CA HIS A 254 0.57 5.33 2.77
C HIS A 254 -0.86 5.00 3.11
N PHE A 255 -1.30 3.89 2.58
CA PHE A 255 -2.48 3.14 2.98
C PHE A 255 -2.08 1.81 3.60
N GLN A 256 -3.04 1.13 4.18
CA GLN A 256 -2.90 -0.25 4.63
C GLN A 256 -4.05 -1.08 4.10
N ALA A 257 -3.88 -2.39 4.03
CA ALA A 257 -4.95 -3.28 3.60
C ALA A 257 -4.96 -4.57 4.44
N VAL A 258 -6.18 -5.06 4.68
CA VAL A 258 -6.45 -6.32 5.41
C VAL A 258 -7.64 -7.02 4.78
N ARG A 259 -7.89 -8.28 5.14
CA ARG A 259 -9.10 -9.00 4.73
C ARG A 259 -10.35 -8.33 5.29
N GLN A 260 -11.39 -8.17 4.48
CA GLN A 260 -12.68 -7.59 4.90
C GLN A 260 -13.32 -8.41 6.02
N GLU A 261 -13.23 -9.74 5.94
CA GLU A 261 -13.79 -10.69 6.91
C GLU A 261 -13.19 -10.56 8.32
N ASP A 262 -12.00 -9.98 8.45
CA ASP A 262 -11.33 -9.78 9.73
C ASP A 262 -11.71 -8.45 10.42
N VAL A 263 -12.36 -7.52 9.71
CA VAL A 263 -12.69 -6.17 10.20
C VAL A 263 -14.10 -6.14 10.80
N PRO A 264 -14.27 -5.91 12.13
CA PRO A 264 -15.59 -5.91 12.78
C PRO A 264 -16.59 -4.94 12.15
N LEU A 265 -16.18 -3.73 11.78
CA LEU A 265 -17.01 -2.75 11.08
C LEU A 265 -17.63 -3.34 9.81
N ILE A 266 -16.84 -4.05 9.00
CA ILE A 266 -17.28 -4.63 7.74
C ILE A 266 -18.16 -5.86 7.97
N ARG A 267 -17.81 -6.74 8.92
CA ARG A 267 -18.62 -7.91 9.28
C ARG A 267 -20.04 -7.55 9.71
N GLN A 268 -20.22 -6.41 10.37
CA GLN A 268 -21.54 -5.95 10.83
C GLN A 268 -22.18 -4.93 9.87
N TRP A 269 -21.62 -4.72 8.67
CA TRP A 269 -22.05 -3.67 7.76
C TRP A 269 -23.52 -3.73 7.39
N GLU A 270 -24.05 -4.91 7.11
CA GLU A 270 -25.48 -5.09 6.82
C GLU A 270 -26.38 -4.66 7.98
N LYS A 271 -26.00 -4.99 9.22
CA LYS A 271 -26.70 -4.54 10.43
C LYS A 271 -26.64 -3.03 10.58
N LEU A 272 -25.47 -2.43 10.35
CA LEU A 272 -25.27 -0.98 10.43
C LEU A 272 -26.09 -0.24 9.38
N MET A 273 -26.16 -0.76 8.18
CA MET A 273 -26.96 -0.17 7.10
C MET A 273 -28.47 -0.21 7.39
N SER A 274 -28.96 -1.10 8.27
CA SER A 274 -30.37 -1.12 8.66
C SER A 274 -30.81 0.11 9.50
N THR A 275 -29.85 0.80 10.09
CA THR A 275 -30.07 2.04 10.88
C THR A 275 -29.47 3.27 10.21
N ALA A 276 -29.00 3.14 8.97
CA ALA A 276 -28.36 4.23 8.23
C ALA A 276 -29.38 5.29 7.81
N VAL A 277 -29.03 6.55 7.99
CA VAL A 277 -29.84 7.72 7.61
C VAL A 277 -29.24 8.39 6.37
N GLU A 278 -29.98 8.42 5.28
CA GLU A 278 -29.57 9.08 4.05
C GLU A 278 -29.33 10.59 4.28
N LYS A 279 -28.21 11.10 3.80
CA LYS A 279 -27.80 12.51 3.93
C LYS A 279 -27.58 13.19 2.59
N GLY A 280 -27.61 12.47 1.51
CA GLY A 280 -27.50 13.05 0.18
C GLY A 280 -27.41 12.01 -0.92
N PHE A 281 -27.83 12.42 -2.11
CA PHE A 281 -27.78 11.65 -3.34
C PHE A 281 -27.10 12.48 -4.43
N GLU A 282 -26.20 11.85 -5.18
CA GLU A 282 -25.55 12.45 -6.34
C GLU A 282 -25.62 11.51 -7.53
N PRO A 283 -26.33 11.89 -8.61
CA PRO A 283 -26.22 11.17 -9.88
C PRO A 283 -24.84 11.42 -10.49
N LEU A 284 -24.20 10.34 -10.91
CA LEU A 284 -22.90 10.35 -11.55
C LEU A 284 -23.03 10.02 -13.04
N SER A 285 -21.95 10.13 -13.80
CA SER A 285 -21.92 9.74 -15.20
C SER A 285 -22.20 8.23 -15.37
N ASP A 286 -22.64 7.84 -16.57
CA ASP A 286 -22.83 6.45 -16.99
C ASP A 286 -23.85 5.65 -16.14
N GLY A 287 -24.88 6.31 -15.65
CA GLY A 287 -25.95 5.68 -14.84
C GLY A 287 -25.52 5.28 -13.43
N LYS A 288 -24.37 5.76 -12.99
CA LYS A 288 -23.88 5.57 -11.62
C LYS A 288 -24.53 6.56 -10.66
N SER A 289 -24.47 6.25 -9.37
CA SER A 289 -24.89 7.16 -8.33
C SER A 289 -24.04 7.01 -7.07
N CYS A 290 -23.97 8.06 -6.28
CA CYS A 290 -23.40 8.01 -4.94
C CYS A 290 -24.46 8.46 -3.93
N ILE A 291 -24.59 7.71 -2.84
CA ILE A 291 -25.47 8.02 -1.73
C ILE A 291 -24.64 8.17 -0.46
N ALA A 292 -24.87 9.26 0.27
CA ALA A 292 -24.25 9.51 1.55
C ALA A 292 -25.16 9.08 2.70
N TYR A 293 -24.61 8.42 3.70
CA TYR A 293 -25.33 7.96 4.89
C TYR A 293 -24.58 8.34 6.18
N ASP A 294 -25.33 8.75 7.21
CA ASP A 294 -24.85 8.69 8.59
C ASP A 294 -25.23 7.32 9.15
N ILE A 295 -24.27 6.67 9.78
CA ILE A 295 -24.48 5.37 10.40
C ILE A 295 -24.76 5.60 11.89
N GLU A 296 -26.02 5.43 12.26
CA GLU A 296 -26.45 5.55 13.65
C GLU A 296 -26.20 4.26 14.43
N GLY A 297 -26.00 4.39 15.75
CA GLY A 297 -25.81 3.24 16.62
C GLY A 297 -24.43 2.59 16.60
N TYR A 298 -23.47 3.15 15.86
CA TYR A 298 -22.06 2.78 16.03
C TYR A 298 -21.44 3.55 17.19
N PHE A 299 -20.35 3.04 17.77
CA PHE A 299 -19.73 3.63 18.95
C PHE A 299 -18.98 4.96 18.69
N CYS A 300 -18.81 5.33 17.45
CA CYS A 300 -18.24 6.61 17.02
C CYS A 300 -18.95 7.11 15.75
N PRO A 301 -18.87 8.42 15.42
CA PRO A 301 -19.50 8.95 14.21
C PRO A 301 -18.95 8.32 12.95
N ILE A 302 -19.82 7.91 12.03
CA ILE A 302 -19.47 7.37 10.73
C ILE A 302 -20.29 8.09 9.64
N ARG A 303 -19.59 8.60 8.63
CA ARG A 303 -20.18 8.99 7.34
C ARG A 303 -19.75 7.99 6.28
N ALA A 304 -20.73 7.34 5.66
CA ALA A 304 -20.53 6.40 4.58
C ALA A 304 -20.96 6.99 3.23
N PHE A 305 -20.23 6.65 2.18
CA PHE A 305 -20.56 6.95 0.79
C PHE A 305 -20.61 5.64 0.03
N ILE A 306 -21.76 5.35 -0.57
CA ILE A 306 -21.98 4.13 -1.34
C ILE A 306 -22.12 4.50 -2.81
N THR A 307 -21.20 4.02 -3.64
CA THR A 307 -21.21 4.22 -5.09
C THR A 307 -21.72 2.98 -5.79
N GLN A 308 -22.86 3.12 -6.46
CA GLN A 308 -23.44 2.07 -7.29
C GLN A 308 -22.95 2.20 -8.74
N GLY A 309 -22.75 1.06 -9.42
CA GLY A 309 -22.31 1.02 -10.82
C GLY A 309 -20.78 1.09 -11.02
N GLY A 310 -20.00 0.87 -9.96
CA GLY A 310 -18.53 0.82 -10.00
C GLY A 310 -17.86 2.17 -9.70
N LEU A 311 -16.56 2.27 -9.98
CA LEU A 311 -15.72 3.40 -9.61
C LEU A 311 -16.30 4.75 -10.05
N ALA A 312 -16.48 5.67 -9.10
CA ALA A 312 -16.96 7.03 -9.36
C ALA A 312 -15.81 8.01 -9.61
N THR A 313 -16.06 8.99 -10.47
CA THR A 313 -15.13 10.11 -10.66
C THR A 313 -15.73 11.38 -10.06
N GLY A 314 -14.99 11.99 -9.11
CA GLY A 314 -15.29 13.34 -8.62
C GLY A 314 -16.63 13.45 -7.88
N VAL A 315 -16.78 12.66 -6.80
CA VAL A 315 -17.98 12.70 -5.96
C VAL A 315 -18.03 14.00 -5.14
N ARG A 316 -18.93 14.90 -5.50
CA ARG A 316 -19.11 16.19 -4.82
C ARG A 316 -19.62 16.04 -3.38
N LEU A 317 -20.39 14.99 -3.11
CA LEU A 317 -20.85 14.68 -1.75
C LEU A 317 -19.66 14.44 -0.79
N ILE A 318 -18.62 13.70 -1.23
CA ILE A 318 -17.42 13.48 -0.44
C ILE A 318 -16.67 14.80 -0.23
N ASP A 319 -16.49 15.58 -1.29
CA ASP A 319 -15.82 16.88 -1.20
C ASP A 319 -16.58 17.82 -0.24
N SER A 320 -17.89 17.91 -0.37
CA SER A 320 -18.74 18.75 0.50
C SER A 320 -18.65 18.30 1.96
N TYR A 321 -18.65 17.01 2.22
CA TYR A 321 -18.51 16.48 3.56
C TYR A 321 -17.15 16.83 4.16
N LEU A 322 -16.05 16.59 3.42
CA LEU A 322 -14.71 16.89 3.91
C LEU A 322 -14.51 18.39 4.18
N HIS A 323 -15.11 19.27 3.36
CA HIS A 323 -15.10 20.72 3.62
C HIS A 323 -15.94 21.14 4.84
N SER A 324 -16.90 20.32 5.26
CA SER A 324 -17.68 20.58 6.48
C SER A 324 -16.98 20.18 7.77
N LEU A 325 -15.91 19.36 7.68
CA LEU A 325 -15.11 18.96 8.84
C LEU A 325 -14.13 20.06 9.25
N PRO A 326 -13.82 20.20 10.56
CA PRO A 326 -12.84 21.16 11.04
C PRO A 326 -11.46 20.95 10.42
N LEU A 327 -10.88 22.01 9.87
CA LEU A 327 -9.48 22.02 9.44
C LEU A 327 -8.66 22.78 10.49
N HIS A 328 -7.72 22.12 11.13
CA HIS A 328 -6.88 22.72 12.15
C HIS A 328 -5.71 23.51 11.52
N GLU A 329 -5.25 24.54 12.25
CA GLU A 329 -4.13 25.35 11.78
C GLU A 329 -2.87 24.51 11.49
N GLY A 330 -2.28 24.72 10.31
CA GLY A 330 -1.11 24.01 9.84
C GLY A 330 -1.35 22.57 9.35
N GLU A 331 -2.61 22.11 9.28
CA GLU A 331 -2.99 20.84 8.68
C GLU A 331 -3.51 21.06 7.24
N THR A 332 -3.25 20.09 6.36
CA THR A 332 -3.62 20.16 4.94
C THR A 332 -4.95 19.48 4.65
N GLU A 333 -5.43 18.65 5.57
CA GLU A 333 -6.70 17.94 5.49
C GLU A 333 -7.39 17.87 6.85
N PRO A 334 -8.72 17.71 6.90
CA PRO A 334 -9.43 17.41 8.13
C PRO A 334 -8.95 16.10 8.75
N ARG A 335 -9.16 15.92 10.04
CA ARG A 335 -8.77 14.69 10.74
C ARG A 335 -9.80 13.60 10.55
N TYR A 336 -9.42 12.47 9.98
CA TYR A 336 -10.26 11.29 9.84
C TYR A 336 -9.46 10.00 9.69
N ASN A 337 -10.12 8.89 9.96
CA ASN A 337 -9.74 7.58 9.46
C ASN A 337 -10.68 7.21 8.31
N LEU A 338 -10.20 6.40 7.35
CA LEU A 338 -10.99 6.01 6.19
C LEU A 338 -10.87 4.51 5.96
N PHE A 339 -11.97 3.89 5.53
CA PHE A 339 -12.02 2.54 4.98
C PHE A 339 -12.66 2.57 3.60
N ALA A 340 -12.18 1.72 2.70
CA ALA A 340 -12.76 1.54 1.37
C ALA A 340 -12.74 0.06 0.98
N TRP A 341 -13.87 -0.43 0.47
CA TRP A 341 -14.01 -1.80 -0.01
C TRP A 341 -15.10 -1.93 -1.04
N ASN A 342 -15.10 -3.04 -1.77
CA ASN A 342 -16.17 -3.40 -2.66
C ASN A 342 -17.09 -4.37 -1.93
N ASP A 343 -18.36 -3.97 -1.77
CA ASP A 343 -19.39 -4.78 -1.12
C ASP A 343 -20.29 -5.42 -2.18
N PRO A 344 -20.50 -6.74 -2.16
CA PRO A 344 -21.27 -7.43 -3.20
C PRO A 344 -22.75 -6.99 -3.27
N ARG A 345 -23.32 -6.46 -2.18
CA ARG A 345 -24.70 -6.01 -2.11
C ARG A 345 -24.85 -4.51 -2.34
N TYR A 346 -23.97 -3.71 -1.75
CA TYR A 346 -24.10 -2.27 -1.74
C TYR A 346 -23.29 -1.58 -2.86
N GLY A 347 -22.29 -2.25 -3.43
CA GLY A 347 -21.36 -1.67 -4.37
C GLY A 347 -20.10 -1.13 -3.68
N PHE A 348 -19.50 -0.09 -4.22
CA PHE A 348 -18.28 0.46 -3.63
C PHE A 348 -18.61 1.33 -2.42
N VAL A 349 -18.05 0.96 -1.27
CA VAL A 349 -18.27 1.62 0.02
C VAL A 349 -17.03 2.37 0.43
N THR A 350 -17.16 3.65 0.78
CA THR A 350 -16.14 4.45 1.44
C THR A 350 -16.68 4.98 2.76
N VAL A 351 -15.98 4.74 3.84
CA VAL A 351 -16.36 5.15 5.20
C VAL A 351 -15.34 6.13 5.73
N TYR A 352 -15.82 7.29 6.19
CA TYR A 352 -15.03 8.28 6.92
C TYR A 352 -15.43 8.28 8.39
N ILE A 353 -14.45 8.22 9.28
CA ILE A 353 -14.59 8.32 10.72
C ILE A 353 -13.88 9.60 11.15
N PRO A 354 -14.61 10.70 11.38
CA PRO A 354 -14.01 12.00 11.77
C PRO A 354 -13.30 11.89 13.11
N ARG A 355 -12.22 12.64 13.25
CA ARG A 355 -11.39 12.63 14.45
C ARG A 355 -11.17 14.06 14.95
N THR A 356 -11.08 14.19 16.26
CA THR A 356 -10.76 15.47 16.93
C THR A 356 -9.34 15.47 17.51
N ALA A 357 -8.89 14.29 17.99
CA ALA A 357 -7.56 14.15 18.59
C ALA A 357 -6.79 12.96 18.02
N HIS A 358 -5.46 13.07 18.04
CA HIS A 358 -4.56 11.98 17.65
C HIS A 358 -4.56 10.85 18.69
N ARG A 359 -4.58 11.22 19.98
CA ARG A 359 -4.52 10.30 21.14
C ARG A 359 -5.46 10.78 22.23
N PRO A 360 -6.02 9.87 23.02
CA PRO A 360 -6.82 10.22 24.19
C PRO A 360 -5.93 10.77 25.32
N GLN A 361 -6.55 11.42 26.31
CA GLN A 361 -5.84 12.04 27.45
C GLN A 361 -5.08 11.02 28.27
N CYS A 362 -5.63 9.80 28.42
CA CYS A 362 -4.97 8.72 29.16
C CYS A 362 -3.61 8.33 28.58
N TYR A 363 -3.32 8.63 27.30
CA TYR A 363 -2.01 8.34 26.70
C TYR A 363 -0.85 9.10 27.38
N THR A 364 -1.09 10.33 27.78
CA THR A 364 -0.09 11.22 28.42
C THR A 364 -0.28 11.37 29.92
N ALA A 365 -1.26 10.67 30.51
CA ALA A 365 -1.47 10.65 31.93
C ALA A 365 -0.28 9.99 32.67
N GLU A 366 -0.18 10.24 33.97
CA GLU A 366 0.87 9.68 34.81
C GLU A 366 0.33 8.59 35.73
N GLY A 367 1.20 7.69 36.17
CA GLY A 367 0.90 6.63 37.12
C GLY A 367 -0.19 5.68 36.61
N ASP A 368 -1.08 5.30 37.49
CA ASP A 368 -2.14 4.29 37.20
C ASP A 368 -3.20 4.78 36.19
N ALA A 369 -3.32 6.07 35.96
CA ALA A 369 -4.23 6.63 34.97
C ALA A 369 -3.68 6.52 33.54
N GLN A 370 -2.41 6.18 33.36
CA GLN A 370 -1.82 6.05 32.05
C GLN A 370 -2.28 4.77 31.33
N LEU A 371 -2.73 4.93 30.09
CA LEU A 371 -3.00 3.85 29.14
C LEU A 371 -2.33 4.18 27.82
N ILE A 372 -1.37 3.38 27.37
CA ILE A 372 -0.65 3.59 26.11
C ILE A 372 -1.48 3.04 24.95
N VAL A 373 -2.53 3.76 24.59
CA VAL A 373 -3.39 3.48 23.45
C VAL A 373 -3.37 4.64 22.47
N SER A 374 -3.18 4.35 21.18
CA SER A 374 -3.11 5.35 20.11
C SER A 374 -4.02 4.93 18.96
N PRO A 375 -5.35 5.16 19.08
CA PRO A 375 -6.32 4.59 18.17
C PRO A 375 -6.08 5.04 16.71
N GLY A 376 -5.89 4.05 15.83
CA GLY A 376 -5.86 4.19 14.38
C GLY A 376 -7.14 3.65 13.75
N ALA A 377 -7.15 3.48 12.43
CA ALA A 377 -8.33 3.06 11.68
C ALA A 377 -8.89 1.71 12.16
N LEU A 378 -8.07 0.69 12.38
CA LEU A 378 -8.54 -0.61 12.85
C LEU A 378 -9.13 -0.54 14.25
N ASP A 379 -8.59 0.34 15.11
CA ASP A 379 -9.16 0.58 16.45
C ASP A 379 -10.55 1.22 16.32
N MET A 380 -10.70 2.17 15.40
CA MET A 380 -11.99 2.80 15.10
C MET A 380 -12.95 1.86 14.36
N ALA A 381 -12.45 0.75 13.82
CA ALA A 381 -13.26 -0.29 13.18
C ALA A 381 -13.61 -1.47 14.11
N GLY A 382 -13.29 -1.36 15.42
CA GLY A 382 -13.68 -2.30 16.45
C GLY A 382 -12.61 -3.30 16.89
N ILE A 383 -11.31 -3.00 16.63
CA ILE A 383 -10.18 -3.78 17.16
C ILE A 383 -9.23 -2.85 17.90
N LEU A 384 -9.42 -2.65 19.20
CA LEU A 384 -8.50 -1.83 19.99
C LEU A 384 -7.25 -2.63 20.36
N VAL A 385 -6.08 -2.10 20.00
CA VAL A 385 -4.80 -2.75 20.25
C VAL A 385 -4.09 -2.12 21.45
N THR A 386 -3.69 -2.95 22.40
CA THR A 386 -2.80 -2.59 23.51
C THR A 386 -1.45 -3.27 23.33
N ALA A 387 -0.37 -2.53 23.61
CA ALA A 387 0.99 -3.04 23.54
C ALA A 387 1.52 -3.52 24.89
N ARG A 388 0.90 -3.11 26.00
CA ARG A 388 1.24 -3.50 27.36
C ARG A 388 0.14 -4.36 27.95
N GLU A 389 0.51 -5.40 28.70
CA GLU A 389 -0.44 -6.28 29.35
C GLU A 389 -1.26 -5.56 30.40
N GLU A 390 -0.65 -4.65 31.16
CA GLU A 390 -1.33 -3.83 32.16
C GLU A 390 -2.46 -2.99 31.58
N ASP A 391 -2.26 -2.40 30.38
CA ASP A 391 -3.29 -1.65 29.68
C ASP A 391 -4.42 -2.57 29.21
N PHE A 392 -4.06 -3.77 28.71
CA PHE A 392 -5.06 -4.77 28.34
C PHE A 392 -5.94 -5.17 29.50
N GLN A 393 -5.39 -5.34 30.70
CA GLN A 393 -6.15 -5.73 31.90
C GLN A 393 -7.00 -4.58 32.46
N LYS A 394 -6.48 -3.35 32.43
CA LYS A 394 -7.16 -2.16 32.99
C LYS A 394 -8.34 -1.66 32.14
N LEU A 395 -8.35 -1.90 30.82
CA LEU A 395 -9.43 -1.44 29.97
C LEU A 395 -10.77 -2.08 30.38
N ASP A 396 -11.78 -1.24 30.54
CA ASP A 396 -13.18 -1.63 30.67
C ASP A 396 -14.06 -0.89 29.68
N ALA A 397 -15.36 -1.15 29.68
CA ALA A 397 -16.29 -0.55 28.73
C ALA A 397 -16.43 0.97 28.92
N ASP A 398 -16.30 1.48 30.13
CA ASP A 398 -16.42 2.92 30.41
C ASP A 398 -15.16 3.67 29.97
N THR A 399 -13.99 3.15 30.29
CA THR A 399 -12.69 3.66 29.83
C THR A 399 -12.63 3.64 28.29
N LEU A 400 -13.09 2.56 27.67
CA LEU A 400 -13.11 2.42 26.23
C LEU A 400 -14.05 3.44 25.57
N ARG A 401 -15.24 3.68 26.15
CA ARG A 401 -16.18 4.71 25.71
C ARG A 401 -15.56 6.10 25.80
N GLN A 402 -14.87 6.40 26.89
CA GLN A 402 -14.16 7.65 27.08
C GLN A 402 -13.07 7.85 26.02
N ILE A 403 -12.23 6.84 25.77
CA ILE A 403 -11.17 6.87 24.76
C ILE A 403 -11.75 7.23 23.39
N TYR A 404 -12.81 6.54 22.96
CA TYR A 404 -13.42 6.85 21.66
C TYR A 404 -14.06 8.22 21.62
N HIS A 405 -14.74 8.62 22.68
CA HIS A 405 -15.33 9.97 22.78
C HIS A 405 -14.26 11.06 22.64
N GLU A 406 -13.15 10.98 23.37
CA GLU A 406 -12.07 11.98 23.35
C GLU A 406 -11.40 12.12 21.98
N VAL A 407 -11.39 11.07 21.19
CA VAL A 407 -10.74 11.11 19.87
C VAL A 407 -11.68 11.41 18.70
N THR A 408 -13.02 11.49 18.95
CA THR A 408 -14.02 11.71 17.89
C THR A 408 -14.99 12.87 18.18
N HIS A 409 -15.05 13.38 19.39
CA HIS A 409 -15.91 14.51 19.85
C HIS A 409 -15.05 15.55 20.58
#